data_4f8c8cff22483bbbfe5f4713c6351b0b
#
_entry.id   4f8c8cff22483bbbfe5f4713c6351b0b
#
_cell.length_a   1.000
_cell.length_b   1.000
_cell.length_c   1.000
_cell.angle_alpha   90.00
_cell.angle_beta   90.00
_cell.angle_gamma   90.00
#
_symmetry.space_group_name_H-M   'P 1'
#
loop_
_entity.id
_entity.type
_entity.pdbx_description
1 polymer ?
#
loop_
_entity_poly.entity_id
_entity_poly.type
_entity_poly.pdbx_seq_one_letter_code
_entity_poly.pdbx_strand_id
1 'polypeptide(L)'
;MLPRPLITSTFGLQYRKIPILAIGREIYCDTSLIIEALEHFFPVDKGWAAVYPPIEGVSGWAYRGLVRGFASFWTDKPLFRTTTGFIPSSVWASDFGKDRAQLIGHPLSPEKLQSKIPIHLSNLDLHLSMLEPMFGSGTWAMPTRTPSLADISLYYQLRWGIDIAAGKGINNLSGGGTHDTNDDVVGQVFNKKRYPSLVKWFDAFEAYIGALPDLQTTVPGEDTRWKDALRRTTLLRDADLLVPTVVGQHIALDTSRGLVPGVSVSIVPDDTGRDNPTMGTLVKIGSEEVVIKPDEMGELDVRIHFPRLGFVVKATGGSKL
;
A
#
# COMPACT_ATOMS: atom_id res chain seq x y z
N MET A 1 12.59 1.50 4.80
CA MET A 1 12.44 2.07 3.47
C MET A 1 13.70 2.80 3.10
N LEU A 2 14.74 2.04 3.03
CA LEU A 2 16.04 2.52 2.54
C LEU A 2 15.88 3.16 1.16
N PRO A 3 16.77 4.05 0.75
CA PRO A 3 16.82 4.51 -0.64
C PRO A 3 16.72 3.34 -1.59
N ARG A 4 15.98 3.51 -2.69
CA ARG A 4 15.78 2.44 -3.68
C ARG A 4 16.42 2.84 -5.00
N PRO A 5 17.75 2.76 -5.10
CA PRO A 5 18.49 3.25 -6.26
C PRO A 5 18.04 2.57 -7.56
N LEU A 6 17.69 1.28 -7.51
CA LEU A 6 17.18 0.57 -8.68
C LEU A 6 15.90 1.21 -9.23
N ILE A 7 14.97 1.61 -8.37
CA ILE A 7 13.71 2.25 -8.79
C ILE A 7 13.99 3.63 -9.35
N THR A 8 14.79 4.43 -8.64
CA THR A 8 15.12 5.79 -9.07
C THR A 8 15.91 5.78 -10.38
N SER A 9 16.96 4.95 -10.48
CA SER A 9 17.78 4.89 -11.70
C SER A 9 17.00 4.34 -12.92
N THR A 10 16.09 3.40 -12.69
CA THR A 10 15.36 2.77 -13.80
C THR A 10 14.20 3.62 -14.28
N PHE A 11 13.45 4.27 -13.38
CA PHE A 11 12.17 4.92 -13.70
C PHE A 11 12.16 6.44 -13.46
N GLY A 12 13.20 7.03 -12.87
CA GLY A 12 13.18 8.43 -12.42
C GLY A 12 12.24 8.70 -11.24
N LEU A 13 11.82 7.65 -10.53
CA LEU A 13 10.84 7.72 -9.46
C LEU A 13 11.50 7.95 -8.10
N GLN A 14 11.16 9.07 -7.43
CA GLN A 14 11.69 9.42 -6.10
C GLN A 14 10.86 8.81 -4.95
N TYR A 15 9.69 8.26 -5.25
CA TYR A 15 8.82 7.61 -4.27
C TYR A 15 9.48 6.36 -3.67
N ARG A 16 9.66 6.34 -2.34
CA ARG A 16 10.45 5.33 -1.63
C ARG A 16 9.64 4.13 -1.13
N LYS A 17 8.31 4.24 -1.09
CA LYS A 17 7.46 3.15 -0.61
C LYS A 17 7.31 2.07 -1.69
N ILE A 18 7.03 0.84 -1.26
CA ILE A 18 6.75 -0.32 -2.10
C ILE A 18 5.44 -0.95 -1.63
N PRO A 19 4.78 -1.71 -2.50
CA PRO A 19 5.17 -2.11 -3.85
C PRO A 19 5.05 -0.96 -4.87
N ILE A 20 5.70 -1.16 -6.02
CA ILE A 20 5.38 -0.50 -7.28
C ILE A 20 5.08 -1.58 -8.31
N LEU A 21 4.21 -1.30 -9.27
CA LEU A 21 3.82 -2.21 -10.33
C LEU A 21 4.19 -1.63 -11.69
N ALA A 22 4.85 -2.41 -12.55
CA ALA A 22 5.07 -2.06 -13.94
C ALA A 22 4.15 -2.92 -14.83
N ILE A 23 3.30 -2.26 -15.62
CA ILE A 23 2.54 -2.88 -16.70
C ILE A 23 3.03 -2.26 -18.00
N GLY A 24 3.93 -2.96 -18.69
CA GLY A 24 4.70 -2.35 -19.75
C GLY A 24 5.51 -1.16 -19.22
N ARG A 25 5.38 0.01 -19.87
CA ARG A 25 6.05 1.25 -19.45
C ARG A 25 5.19 2.20 -18.60
N GLU A 26 4.08 1.70 -18.07
CA GLU A 26 3.24 2.39 -17.10
C GLU A 26 3.59 1.90 -15.69
N ILE A 27 4.02 2.80 -14.82
CA ILE A 27 4.50 2.50 -13.47
C ILE A 27 3.51 3.00 -12.45
N TYR A 28 2.86 2.09 -11.75
CA TYR A 28 1.84 2.37 -10.75
C TYR A 28 2.43 2.40 -9.35
N CYS A 29 2.16 3.46 -8.62
CA CYS A 29 2.59 3.68 -7.25
C CYS A 29 1.43 3.51 -6.29
N ASP A 30 1.74 2.99 -5.10
CA ASP A 30 0.82 2.76 -3.99
C ASP A 30 -0.20 1.64 -4.23
N THR A 31 -0.40 0.84 -3.18
CA THR A 31 -1.26 -0.36 -3.24
C THR A 31 -2.69 -0.02 -3.61
N SER A 32 -3.21 1.14 -3.20
CA SER A 32 -4.57 1.57 -3.51
C SER A 32 -4.81 1.72 -5.02
N LEU A 33 -3.84 2.24 -5.77
CA LEU A 33 -3.94 2.35 -7.23
C LEU A 33 -3.51 1.06 -7.94
N ILE A 34 -2.49 0.38 -7.43
CA ILE A 34 -2.01 -0.89 -7.98
C ILE A 34 -3.14 -1.92 -8.05
N ILE A 35 -3.96 -2.02 -7.01
CA ILE A 35 -5.11 -2.92 -6.97
C ILE A 35 -6.11 -2.58 -8.07
N GLU A 36 -6.46 -1.31 -8.24
CA GLU A 36 -7.40 -0.89 -9.29
C GLU A 36 -6.84 -1.16 -10.69
N ALA A 37 -5.53 -0.97 -10.90
CA ALA A 37 -4.88 -1.30 -12.15
C ALA A 37 -4.91 -2.81 -12.42
N LEU A 38 -4.62 -3.66 -11.43
CA LEU A 38 -4.71 -5.11 -11.57
C LEU A 38 -6.13 -5.56 -11.90
N GLU A 39 -7.15 -5.05 -11.22
CA GLU A 39 -8.56 -5.35 -11.51
C GLU A 39 -8.99 -4.92 -12.92
N HIS A 40 -8.40 -3.82 -13.43
CA HIS A 40 -8.69 -3.32 -14.77
C HIS A 40 -8.02 -4.16 -15.86
N PHE A 41 -6.72 -4.43 -15.72
CA PHE A 41 -5.94 -5.12 -16.76
C PHE A 41 -6.11 -6.64 -16.73
N PHE A 42 -6.45 -7.21 -15.57
CA PHE A 42 -6.65 -8.64 -15.33
C PHE A 42 -8.04 -8.94 -14.77
N PRO A 43 -9.10 -8.63 -15.52
CA PRO A 43 -10.47 -8.76 -15.03
C PRO A 43 -10.97 -10.21 -15.01
N VAL A 44 -12.02 -10.45 -14.22
CA VAL A 44 -12.62 -11.79 -14.00
C VAL A 44 -13.15 -12.42 -15.28
N ASP A 45 -13.69 -11.63 -16.19
CA ASP A 45 -14.22 -12.12 -17.48
C ASP A 45 -13.13 -12.71 -18.39
N LYS A 46 -11.86 -12.42 -18.11
CA LYS A 46 -10.68 -13.04 -18.75
C LYS A 46 -10.09 -14.20 -17.94
N GLY A 47 -10.78 -14.66 -16.89
CA GLY A 47 -10.37 -15.80 -16.07
C GLY A 47 -9.43 -15.48 -14.90
N TRP A 48 -9.25 -14.21 -14.55
CA TRP A 48 -8.45 -13.81 -13.41
C TRP A 48 -9.27 -13.77 -12.11
N ALA A 49 -8.61 -13.91 -10.97
CA ALA A 49 -9.24 -13.69 -9.67
C ALA A 49 -9.43 -12.20 -9.40
N ALA A 50 -10.41 -11.85 -8.55
CA ALA A 50 -10.64 -10.47 -8.14
C ALA A 50 -10.56 -10.30 -6.63
N VAL A 51 -10.09 -9.14 -6.18
CA VAL A 51 -10.16 -8.73 -4.78
C VAL A 51 -11.49 -8.06 -4.45
N TYR A 52 -12.36 -7.90 -5.45
CA TYR A 52 -13.76 -7.50 -5.33
C TYR A 52 -14.69 -8.62 -5.81
N PRO A 53 -14.75 -9.77 -5.08
CA PRO A 53 -15.59 -10.89 -5.49
C PRO A 53 -17.07 -10.47 -5.57
N PRO A 54 -17.86 -11.02 -6.50
CA PRO A 54 -19.26 -10.63 -6.66
C PRO A 54 -20.09 -10.97 -5.42
N ILE A 55 -21.00 -10.06 -5.07
CA ILE A 55 -22.03 -10.24 -4.05
C ILE A 55 -23.37 -10.32 -4.78
N GLU A 56 -24.14 -11.37 -4.49
CA GLU A 56 -25.44 -11.57 -5.12
C GLU A 56 -26.38 -10.38 -4.83
N GLY A 57 -27.01 -9.87 -5.89
CA GLY A 57 -27.92 -8.73 -5.80
C GLY A 57 -27.26 -7.37 -5.58
N VAL A 58 -25.92 -7.29 -5.53
CA VAL A 58 -25.19 -6.04 -5.31
C VAL A 58 -24.34 -5.71 -6.55
N SER A 59 -24.45 -4.47 -7.03
CA SER A 59 -23.57 -3.98 -8.10
C SER A 59 -22.09 -4.06 -7.67
N GLY A 60 -21.22 -4.49 -8.58
CA GLY A 60 -19.79 -4.62 -8.31
C GLY A 60 -19.14 -3.32 -7.78
N TRP A 61 -19.64 -2.15 -8.17
CA TRP A 61 -19.16 -0.85 -7.67
C TRP A 61 -19.75 -0.48 -6.31
N ALA A 62 -20.92 -1.01 -5.91
CA ALA A 62 -21.64 -0.55 -4.74
C ALA A 62 -20.89 -0.78 -3.43
N TYR A 63 -20.12 -1.87 -3.31
CA TYR A 63 -19.38 -2.16 -2.10
C TYR A 63 -17.87 -1.85 -2.19
N ARG A 64 -17.32 -1.59 -3.38
CA ARG A 64 -15.89 -1.24 -3.55
C ARG A 64 -15.47 -0.06 -2.67
N GLY A 65 -16.28 0.98 -2.59
CA GLY A 65 -16.01 2.14 -1.74
C GLY A 65 -15.85 1.78 -0.27
N LEU A 66 -16.68 0.85 0.23
CA LEU A 66 -16.61 0.37 1.61
C LEU A 66 -15.30 -0.40 1.86
N VAL A 67 -14.98 -1.40 1.03
CA VAL A 67 -13.78 -2.23 1.25
C VAL A 67 -12.49 -1.45 0.95
N ARG A 68 -12.49 -0.52 0.00
CA ARG A 68 -11.37 0.41 -0.24
C ARG A 68 -11.18 1.34 0.95
N GLY A 69 -12.27 1.88 1.51
CA GLY A 69 -12.23 2.68 2.72
C GLY A 69 -11.71 1.89 3.92
N PHE A 70 -12.14 0.63 4.07
CA PHE A 70 -11.64 -0.26 5.11
C PHE A 70 -10.12 -0.46 4.99
N ALA A 71 -9.61 -0.78 3.81
CA ALA A 71 -8.19 -0.96 3.56
C ALA A 71 -7.39 0.34 3.79
N SER A 72 -7.78 1.44 3.12
CA SER A 72 -6.97 2.68 3.08
C SER A 72 -7.08 3.55 4.33
N PHE A 73 -8.19 3.46 5.09
CA PHE A 73 -8.39 4.30 6.27
C PHE A 73 -8.34 3.52 7.57
N TRP A 74 -8.98 2.37 7.67
CA TRP A 74 -8.94 1.59 8.90
C TRP A 74 -7.63 0.82 9.03
N THR A 75 -7.28 0.04 8.02
CA THR A 75 -6.09 -0.82 8.06
C THR A 75 -4.80 0.00 7.96
N ASP A 76 -4.66 0.84 6.95
CA ASP A 76 -3.42 1.58 6.67
C ASP A 76 -3.14 2.74 7.62
N LYS A 77 -4.12 3.20 8.41
CA LYS A 77 -3.91 4.34 9.30
C LYS A 77 -3.96 3.92 10.76
N PRO A 78 -5.12 3.73 11.44
CA PRO A 78 -5.10 3.44 12.87
C PRO A 78 -4.54 2.05 13.19
N LEU A 79 -4.89 1.01 12.44
CA LEU A 79 -4.43 -0.34 12.73
C LEU A 79 -2.92 -0.49 12.43
N PHE A 80 -2.44 0.04 11.31
CA PHE A 80 -1.00 0.09 10.98
C PHE A 80 -0.20 0.82 12.06
N ARG A 81 -0.69 1.97 12.55
CA ARG A 81 -0.02 2.70 13.64
C ARG A 81 0.03 1.89 14.92
N THR A 82 -1.03 1.14 15.20
CA THR A 82 -1.11 0.27 16.38
C THR A 82 -0.10 -0.87 16.29
N THR A 83 -0.04 -1.56 15.17
CA THR A 83 0.86 -2.72 14.98
C THR A 83 2.31 -2.32 14.85
N THR A 84 2.64 -1.16 14.24
CA THR A 84 4.03 -0.63 14.25
C THR A 84 4.51 -0.31 15.67
N GLY A 85 3.59 -0.09 16.62
CA GLY A 85 3.92 0.09 18.03
C GLY A 85 4.48 -1.14 18.73
N PHE A 86 4.41 -2.33 18.10
CA PHE A 86 4.98 -3.57 18.62
C PHE A 86 6.43 -3.82 18.15
N ILE A 87 6.98 -2.97 17.29
CA ILE A 87 8.38 -3.10 16.86
C ILE A 87 9.30 -2.92 18.07
N PRO A 88 10.19 -3.89 18.35
CA PRO A 88 11.08 -3.86 19.49
C PRO A 88 11.99 -2.62 19.53
N SER A 89 12.33 -2.15 20.72
CA SER A 89 13.20 -0.97 20.92
C SER A 89 14.57 -1.14 20.26
N SER A 90 15.13 -2.34 20.27
CA SER A 90 16.40 -2.66 19.61
C SER A 90 16.38 -2.42 18.10
N VAL A 91 15.24 -2.69 17.44
CA VAL A 91 15.04 -2.39 16.02
C VAL A 91 15.00 -0.87 15.78
N TRP A 92 14.33 -0.13 16.66
CA TRP A 92 14.30 1.33 16.60
C TRP A 92 15.66 1.97 16.87
N ALA A 93 16.52 1.33 17.66
CA ALA A 93 17.89 1.79 17.92
C ALA A 93 18.87 1.51 16.75
N SER A 94 18.48 0.67 15.79
CA SER A 94 19.30 0.31 14.62
C SER A 94 19.23 1.35 13.51
N ASP A 95 19.91 1.08 12.38
CA ASP A 95 19.85 1.94 11.18
C ASP A 95 18.45 2.02 10.58
N PHE A 96 17.59 1.02 10.81
CA PHE A 96 16.18 1.10 10.48
C PHE A 96 15.50 2.28 11.19
N GLY A 97 15.72 2.46 12.49
CA GLY A 97 15.13 3.59 13.24
C GLY A 97 15.65 4.94 12.75
N LYS A 98 16.93 5.04 12.37
CA LYS A 98 17.51 6.25 11.77
C LYS A 98 16.88 6.60 10.43
N ASP A 99 16.72 5.61 9.54
CA ASP A 99 16.03 5.77 8.24
C ASP A 99 14.58 6.22 8.44
N ARG A 100 13.89 5.65 9.43
CA ARG A 100 12.52 6.03 9.75
C ARG A 100 12.41 7.43 10.33
N ALA A 101 13.30 7.83 11.20
CA ALA A 101 13.36 9.19 11.74
C ALA A 101 13.51 10.21 10.61
N GLN A 102 14.39 9.93 9.64
CA GLN A 102 14.55 10.76 8.44
C GLN A 102 13.28 10.82 7.59
N LEU A 103 12.63 9.66 7.37
CA LEU A 103 11.40 9.58 6.55
C LEU A 103 10.22 10.29 7.21
N ILE A 104 10.12 10.24 8.55
CA ILE A 104 9.04 10.85 9.35
C ILE A 104 9.32 12.34 9.59
N GLY A 105 10.59 12.75 9.55
CA GLY A 105 10.99 14.15 9.73
C GLY A 105 11.29 14.54 11.19
N HIS A 106 11.40 13.58 12.12
CA HIS A 106 11.81 13.84 13.51
C HIS A 106 12.51 12.64 14.15
N PRO A 107 13.36 12.87 15.19
CA PRO A 107 14.01 11.80 15.92
C PRO A 107 13.01 10.86 16.61
N LEU A 108 13.37 9.58 16.66
CA LEU A 108 12.65 8.54 17.38
C LEU A 108 13.42 8.15 18.65
N SER A 109 12.73 8.00 19.79
CA SER A 109 13.32 7.48 21.03
C SER A 109 12.86 6.03 21.22
N PRO A 110 13.76 5.03 21.11
CA PRO A 110 13.42 3.63 21.30
C PRO A 110 12.75 3.35 22.65
N GLU A 111 13.24 3.98 23.74
CA GLU A 111 12.72 3.78 25.10
C GLU A 111 11.27 4.30 25.22
N LYS A 112 10.99 5.48 24.64
CA LYS A 112 9.64 6.04 24.61
C LYS A 112 8.68 5.20 23.76
N LEU A 113 9.16 4.60 22.68
CA LEU A 113 8.35 3.71 21.84
C LEU A 113 8.06 2.42 22.61
N GLN A 114 9.05 1.82 23.25
CA GLN A 114 8.88 0.62 24.08
C GLN A 114 7.87 0.84 25.22
N SER A 115 7.93 1.97 25.92
CA SER A 115 7.00 2.28 27.01
C SER A 115 5.54 2.45 26.58
N LYS A 116 5.27 2.58 25.28
CA LYS A 116 3.92 2.71 24.72
C LYS A 116 3.26 1.38 24.33
N ILE A 117 3.97 0.25 24.41
CA ILE A 117 3.44 -1.07 24.05
C ILE A 117 2.10 -1.36 24.75
N PRO A 118 1.90 -1.11 26.07
CA PRO A 118 0.61 -1.34 26.71
C PRO A 118 -0.53 -0.52 26.09
N ILE A 119 -0.26 0.71 25.65
CA ILE A 119 -1.24 1.55 24.96
C ILE A 119 -1.58 0.97 23.59
N HIS A 120 -0.57 0.48 22.85
CA HIS A 120 -0.81 -0.15 21.55
C HIS A 120 -1.57 -1.48 21.68
N LEU A 121 -1.33 -2.26 22.73
CA LEU A 121 -2.13 -3.47 23.04
C LEU A 121 -3.58 -3.13 23.34
N SER A 122 -3.84 -2.09 24.14
CA SER A 122 -5.19 -1.61 24.41
C SER A 122 -5.88 -1.12 23.14
N ASN A 123 -5.17 -0.42 22.27
CA ASN A 123 -5.71 0.02 20.98
C ASN A 123 -5.99 -1.17 20.05
N LEU A 124 -5.12 -2.18 20.04
CA LEU A 124 -5.38 -3.42 19.29
C LEU A 124 -6.65 -4.09 19.79
N ASP A 125 -6.80 -4.25 21.11
CA ASP A 125 -8.00 -4.82 21.73
C ASP A 125 -9.27 -4.06 21.33
N LEU A 126 -9.21 -2.72 21.31
CA LEU A 126 -10.29 -1.87 20.81
C LEU A 126 -10.66 -2.19 19.36
N HIS A 127 -9.66 -2.24 18.46
CA HIS A 127 -9.92 -2.54 17.05
C HIS A 127 -10.51 -3.94 16.87
N LEU A 128 -9.96 -4.95 17.57
CA LEU A 128 -10.44 -6.32 17.49
C LEU A 128 -11.87 -6.45 18.02
N SER A 129 -12.22 -5.75 19.10
CA SER A 129 -13.59 -5.77 19.66
C SER A 129 -14.63 -5.20 18.69
N MET A 130 -14.26 -4.19 17.90
CA MET A 130 -15.13 -3.63 16.86
C MET A 130 -15.26 -4.55 15.64
N LEU A 131 -14.22 -5.33 15.35
CA LEU A 131 -14.15 -6.23 14.19
C LEU A 131 -14.78 -7.61 14.45
N GLU A 132 -14.74 -8.10 15.69
CA GLU A 132 -15.24 -9.44 16.05
C GLU A 132 -16.66 -9.73 15.53
N PRO A 133 -17.65 -8.81 15.66
CA PRO A 133 -19.00 -9.06 15.17
C PRO A 133 -19.09 -9.22 13.64
N MET A 134 -18.17 -8.64 12.87
CA MET A 134 -18.16 -8.76 11.40
C MET A 134 -18.00 -10.20 10.94
N PHE A 135 -17.26 -11.00 11.69
CA PHE A 135 -16.90 -12.36 11.33
C PHE A 135 -17.78 -13.42 12.02
N GLY A 136 -18.79 -12.99 12.79
CA GLY A 136 -19.68 -13.89 13.52
C GLY A 136 -20.66 -14.67 12.64
N SER A 137 -21.02 -14.15 11.45
CA SER A 137 -22.06 -14.73 10.59
C SER A 137 -21.55 -15.29 9.25
N GLY A 138 -20.28 -15.07 8.90
CA GLY A 138 -19.71 -15.48 7.62
C GLY A 138 -18.28 -15.98 7.74
N THR A 139 -17.71 -16.43 6.63
CA THR A 139 -16.29 -16.79 6.56
C THR A 139 -15.41 -15.58 6.30
N TRP A 140 -15.88 -14.63 5.52
CA TRP A 140 -15.13 -13.44 5.07
C TRP A 140 -15.77 -12.15 5.59
N ALA A 141 -15.01 -11.06 5.53
CA ALA A 141 -15.47 -9.73 5.93
C ALA A 141 -16.71 -9.25 5.15
N MET A 142 -16.82 -9.67 3.90
CA MET A 142 -17.98 -9.43 3.05
C MET A 142 -18.68 -10.76 2.74
N PRO A 143 -19.99 -10.77 2.41
CA PRO A 143 -20.72 -11.98 2.07
C PRO A 143 -20.33 -12.50 0.67
N THR A 144 -19.06 -12.84 0.49
CA THR A 144 -18.43 -13.27 -0.75
C THR A 144 -18.00 -14.73 -0.64
N ARG A 145 -17.78 -15.39 -1.81
CA ARG A 145 -17.31 -16.78 -1.84
C ARG A 145 -15.79 -16.90 -1.57
N THR A 146 -15.04 -15.86 -1.88
CA THR A 146 -13.59 -15.77 -1.69
C THR A 146 -13.27 -14.50 -0.91
N PRO A 147 -12.07 -14.40 -0.29
CA PRO A 147 -11.68 -13.19 0.43
C PRO A 147 -11.77 -11.92 -0.44
N SER A 148 -12.22 -10.84 0.14
CA SER A 148 -12.22 -9.50 -0.46
C SER A 148 -10.99 -8.70 -0.10
N LEU A 149 -10.82 -7.50 -0.67
CA LEU A 149 -9.75 -6.56 -0.28
C LEU A 149 -9.79 -6.24 1.22
N ALA A 150 -10.97 -6.24 1.86
CA ALA A 150 -11.06 -6.04 3.31
C ALA A 150 -10.37 -7.17 4.08
N ASP A 151 -10.61 -8.43 3.66
CA ASP A 151 -9.96 -9.59 4.26
C ASP A 151 -8.44 -9.57 4.04
N ILE A 152 -8.01 -9.31 2.82
CA ILE A 152 -6.59 -9.25 2.44
C ILE A 152 -5.86 -8.20 3.27
N SER A 153 -6.36 -6.98 3.31
CA SER A 153 -5.71 -5.89 4.03
C SER A 153 -5.63 -6.15 5.54
N LEU A 154 -6.74 -6.62 6.14
CA LEU A 154 -6.79 -6.90 7.57
C LEU A 154 -5.87 -8.07 7.95
N TYR A 155 -5.90 -9.17 7.18
CA TYR A 155 -5.08 -10.34 7.46
C TYR A 155 -3.59 -10.00 7.45
N TYR A 156 -3.09 -9.39 6.38
CA TYR A 156 -1.67 -9.06 6.28
C TYR A 156 -1.23 -8.05 7.33
N GLN A 157 -2.09 -7.14 7.73
CA GLN A 157 -1.79 -6.19 8.80
C GLN A 157 -1.69 -6.87 10.17
N LEU A 158 -2.62 -7.77 10.50
CA LEU A 158 -2.59 -8.52 11.75
C LEU A 158 -1.44 -9.53 11.76
N ARG A 159 -1.23 -10.27 10.68
CA ARG A 159 -0.13 -11.23 10.52
C ARG A 159 1.21 -10.54 10.73
N TRP A 160 1.42 -9.41 10.06
CA TRP A 160 2.63 -8.63 10.25
C TRP A 160 2.81 -8.14 11.70
N GLY A 161 1.75 -7.68 12.34
CA GLY A 161 1.78 -7.26 13.75
C GLY A 161 2.16 -8.40 14.69
N ILE A 162 1.60 -9.59 14.48
CA ILE A 162 1.93 -10.80 15.23
C ILE A 162 3.40 -11.20 15.03
N ASP A 163 3.84 -11.24 13.78
CA ASP A 163 5.21 -11.66 13.44
C ASP A 163 6.26 -10.70 14.01
N ILE A 164 6.02 -9.40 13.92
CA ILE A 164 6.92 -8.37 14.48
C ILE A 164 6.97 -8.47 16.01
N ALA A 165 5.83 -8.64 16.67
CA ALA A 165 5.77 -8.81 18.12
C ALA A 165 6.50 -10.08 18.59
N ALA A 166 6.43 -11.17 17.81
CA ALA A 166 7.13 -12.43 18.07
C ALA A 166 8.61 -12.42 17.60
N GLY A 167 9.13 -11.28 17.14
CA GLY A 167 10.51 -11.16 16.65
C GLY A 167 10.75 -11.77 15.26
N LYS A 168 9.69 -12.21 14.57
CA LYS A 168 9.81 -12.74 13.21
C LYS A 168 9.93 -11.60 12.19
N GLY A 169 10.71 -11.81 11.13
CA GLY A 169 10.87 -10.82 10.06
C GLY A 169 11.74 -9.60 10.44
N ILE A 170 12.23 -9.51 11.68
CA ILE A 170 13.03 -8.40 12.17
C ILE A 170 14.34 -8.26 11.40
N ASN A 171 14.97 -9.36 11.03
CA ASN A 171 16.21 -9.34 10.23
C ASN A 171 16.07 -8.57 8.92
N ASN A 172 14.88 -8.62 8.29
CA ASN A 172 14.60 -7.86 7.08
C ASN A 172 14.48 -6.35 7.34
N LEU A 173 14.17 -5.95 8.57
CA LEU A 173 14.06 -4.53 8.96
C LEU A 173 15.41 -3.96 9.38
N SER A 174 16.22 -4.72 10.11
CA SER A 174 17.44 -4.23 10.78
C SER A 174 18.73 -4.61 10.07
N GLY A 175 18.68 -5.37 8.99
CA GLY A 175 19.88 -5.85 8.30
C GLY A 175 20.60 -7.01 9.01
N GLY A 176 19.97 -7.66 9.97
CA GLY A 176 20.49 -8.76 10.79
C GLY A 176 20.87 -8.31 12.20
N GLY A 177 21.13 -9.28 13.05
CA GLY A 177 21.50 -9.08 14.46
C GLY A 177 20.54 -9.77 15.43
N THR A 178 20.88 -9.77 16.72
CA THR A 178 20.00 -10.22 17.81
C THR A 178 19.14 -9.04 18.28
N HIS A 179 17.86 -9.27 18.39
CA HIS A 179 16.90 -8.27 18.85
C HIS A 179 16.07 -8.84 19.99
N ASP A 180 15.78 -7.98 20.97
CA ASP A 180 14.80 -8.32 22.00
C ASP A 180 13.45 -8.57 21.33
N THR A 181 12.78 -9.63 21.75
CA THR A 181 11.41 -9.95 21.31
C THR A 181 10.43 -9.51 22.37
N ASN A 182 9.23 -9.11 21.96
CA ASN A 182 8.14 -8.81 22.88
C ASN A 182 7.28 -10.07 23.14
N ASP A 183 7.89 -11.20 23.41
CA ASP A 183 7.32 -12.51 23.72
C ASP A 183 5.79 -12.59 23.62
N ASP A 184 5.27 -12.84 22.42
CA ASP A 184 3.84 -13.08 22.14
C ASP A 184 2.87 -12.07 22.84
N VAL A 185 3.32 -10.83 23.04
CA VAL A 185 2.47 -9.79 23.67
C VAL A 185 1.15 -9.61 22.93
N VAL A 186 1.12 -9.82 21.62
CA VAL A 186 -0.09 -9.75 20.80
C VAL A 186 -1.04 -10.88 21.13
N GLY A 187 -0.56 -12.09 21.43
CA GLY A 187 -1.38 -13.23 21.83
C GLY A 187 -2.12 -13.04 23.17
N GLN A 188 -1.66 -12.11 24.03
CA GLN A 188 -2.40 -11.72 25.22
C GLN A 188 -3.75 -11.08 24.85
N VAL A 189 -3.83 -10.40 23.73
CA VAL A 189 -5.03 -9.71 23.24
C VAL A 189 -5.71 -10.51 22.13
N PHE A 190 -5.00 -10.84 21.06
CA PHE A 190 -5.54 -11.56 19.91
C PHE A 190 -5.48 -13.08 20.16
N ASN A 191 -6.53 -13.63 20.73
CA ASN A 191 -6.63 -15.06 21.02
C ASN A 191 -8.09 -15.56 20.94
N LYS A 192 -8.24 -16.88 20.78
CA LYS A 192 -9.54 -17.56 20.58
C LYS A 192 -10.52 -17.37 21.76
N LYS A 193 -10.03 -17.13 22.97
CA LYS A 193 -10.90 -16.90 24.14
C LYS A 193 -11.60 -15.55 24.06
N ARG A 194 -10.90 -14.51 23.55
CA ARG A 194 -11.43 -13.16 23.44
C ARG A 194 -12.13 -12.91 22.12
N TYR A 195 -11.55 -13.39 21.01
CA TYR A 195 -11.96 -13.11 19.64
C TYR A 195 -12.11 -14.40 18.82
N PRO A 196 -13.08 -15.27 19.17
CA PRO A 196 -13.24 -16.57 18.53
C PRO A 196 -13.57 -16.47 17.02
N SER A 197 -14.36 -15.47 16.59
CA SER A 197 -14.74 -15.30 15.19
C SER A 197 -13.58 -14.78 14.36
N LEU A 198 -12.85 -13.79 14.87
CA LEU A 198 -11.66 -13.25 14.20
C LEU A 198 -10.55 -14.30 14.09
N VAL A 199 -10.31 -15.11 15.11
CA VAL A 199 -9.30 -16.18 15.03
C VAL A 199 -9.73 -17.23 14.02
N LYS A 200 -11.01 -17.64 14.02
CA LYS A 200 -11.54 -18.57 13.02
C LYS A 200 -11.37 -18.04 11.60
N TRP A 201 -11.65 -16.76 11.38
CA TRP A 201 -11.46 -16.09 10.09
C TRP A 201 -9.97 -16.03 9.72
N PHE A 202 -9.10 -15.70 10.65
CA PHE A 202 -7.65 -15.63 10.44
C PHE A 202 -7.10 -16.98 9.98
N ASP A 203 -7.45 -18.07 10.68
CA ASP A 203 -7.07 -19.44 10.32
C ASP A 203 -7.63 -19.85 8.94
N ALA A 204 -8.87 -19.45 8.63
CA ALA A 204 -9.48 -19.72 7.34
C ALA A 204 -8.76 -18.96 6.20
N PHE A 205 -8.30 -17.75 6.45
CA PHE A 205 -7.53 -16.98 5.47
C PHE A 205 -6.13 -17.60 5.26
N GLU A 206 -5.45 -18.03 6.32
CA GLU A 206 -4.17 -18.77 6.19
C GLU A 206 -4.33 -20.05 5.35
N ALA A 207 -5.38 -20.81 5.61
CA ALA A 207 -5.69 -22.01 4.81
C ALA A 207 -5.98 -21.66 3.34
N TYR A 208 -6.69 -20.56 3.09
CA TYR A 208 -7.00 -20.10 1.73
C TYR A 208 -5.73 -19.72 0.95
N ILE A 209 -4.86 -18.89 1.52
CA ILE A 209 -3.61 -18.49 0.83
C ILE A 209 -2.63 -19.65 0.70
N GLY A 210 -2.57 -20.56 1.68
CA GLY A 210 -1.74 -21.76 1.64
C GLY A 210 -2.14 -22.77 0.56
N ALA A 211 -3.39 -22.66 0.05
CA ALA A 211 -3.86 -23.46 -1.08
C ALA A 211 -3.61 -22.83 -2.44
N LEU A 212 -3.18 -21.55 -2.49
CA LEU A 212 -2.84 -20.88 -3.74
C LEU A 212 -1.47 -21.37 -4.25
N PRO A 213 -1.27 -21.39 -5.57
CA PRO A 213 0.04 -21.73 -6.13
C PRO A 213 1.08 -20.68 -5.75
N ASP A 214 2.30 -21.13 -5.48
CA ASP A 214 3.42 -20.24 -5.21
C ASP A 214 3.71 -19.36 -6.42
N LEU A 215 3.84 -18.05 -6.17
CA LEU A 215 4.27 -17.11 -7.19
C LEU A 215 5.78 -17.28 -7.41
N GLN A 216 6.19 -17.47 -8.65
CA GLN A 216 7.60 -17.46 -9.01
C GLN A 216 8.18 -16.05 -8.76
N THR A 217 9.11 -15.96 -7.83
CA THR A 217 9.83 -14.72 -7.54
C THR A 217 11.19 -14.72 -8.23
N THR A 218 11.51 -13.62 -8.92
CA THR A 218 12.84 -13.37 -9.46
C THR A 218 13.54 -12.35 -8.57
N VAL A 219 14.73 -12.69 -8.07
CA VAL A 219 15.52 -11.73 -7.29
C VAL A 219 16.15 -10.72 -8.26
N PRO A 220 15.85 -9.41 -8.16
CA PRO A 220 16.48 -8.40 -9.00
C PRO A 220 17.95 -8.25 -8.60
N GLY A 221 18.85 -8.29 -9.56
CA GLY A 221 20.26 -8.02 -9.36
C GLY A 221 21.13 -8.62 -10.46
N GLU A 222 20.80 -9.81 -10.91
CA GLU A 222 21.59 -10.53 -11.92
C GLU A 222 20.90 -10.58 -13.29
N ASP A 223 19.57 -10.45 -13.35
CA ASP A 223 18.80 -10.52 -14.59
C ASP A 223 18.22 -9.17 -15.00
N THR A 224 18.77 -8.56 -16.03
CA THR A 224 18.28 -7.29 -16.60
C THR A 224 17.28 -7.48 -17.75
N ARG A 225 16.96 -8.72 -18.13
CA ARG A 225 16.05 -9.04 -19.25
C ARG A 225 14.67 -8.42 -19.09
N TRP A 226 14.21 -8.22 -17.84
CA TRP A 226 12.95 -7.54 -17.58
C TRP A 226 12.96 -6.07 -18.05
N LYS A 227 14.11 -5.36 -17.97
CA LYS A 227 14.24 -3.99 -18.48
C LYS A 227 14.07 -3.97 -20.00
N ASP A 228 14.67 -4.93 -20.69
CA ASP A 228 14.53 -5.05 -22.13
C ASP A 228 13.12 -5.46 -22.55
N ALA A 229 12.47 -6.30 -21.76
CA ALA A 229 11.05 -6.63 -21.97
C ALA A 229 10.18 -5.37 -21.86
N LEU A 230 10.38 -4.53 -20.84
CA LEU A 230 9.64 -3.26 -20.69
C LEU A 230 9.93 -2.28 -21.83
N ARG A 231 11.20 -2.15 -22.28
CA ARG A 231 11.57 -1.27 -23.41
C ARG A 231 10.82 -1.60 -24.69
N ARG A 232 10.52 -2.88 -24.91
CA ARG A 232 9.83 -3.35 -26.14
C ARG A 232 8.32 -3.09 -26.11
N THR A 233 7.76 -2.75 -24.94
CA THR A 233 6.33 -2.43 -24.84
C THR A 233 6.06 -1.03 -25.36
N THR A 234 4.85 -0.81 -25.87
CA THR A 234 4.35 0.52 -26.20
C THR A 234 3.71 1.17 -24.99
N LEU A 235 3.75 2.49 -24.92
CA LEU A 235 2.94 3.25 -23.95
C LEU A 235 1.44 3.07 -24.26
N LEU A 236 0.60 3.13 -23.24
CA LEU A 236 -0.84 3.11 -23.42
C LEU A 236 -1.31 4.29 -24.27
N ARG A 237 -2.40 4.13 -24.99
CA ARG A 237 -3.06 5.26 -25.67
C ARG A 237 -3.66 6.19 -24.63
N ASP A 238 -3.76 7.47 -24.94
CA ASP A 238 -4.34 8.46 -24.01
C ASP A 238 -5.77 8.11 -23.56
N ALA A 239 -6.55 7.45 -24.42
CA ALA A 239 -7.89 7.01 -24.08
C ALA A 239 -7.91 5.93 -22.97
N ASP A 240 -6.88 5.07 -22.93
CA ASP A 240 -6.77 3.90 -22.06
C ASP A 240 -5.86 4.16 -20.85
N LEU A 241 -5.38 5.40 -20.68
CA LEU A 241 -4.31 5.72 -19.74
C LEU A 241 -4.73 5.69 -18.28
N LEU A 242 -5.95 6.11 -17.98
CA LEU A 242 -6.47 6.13 -16.59
C LEU A 242 -7.23 4.85 -16.28
N VAL A 243 -7.05 4.38 -15.06
CA VAL A 243 -7.91 3.32 -14.51
C VAL A 243 -9.36 3.82 -14.47
N PRO A 244 -10.34 3.01 -14.92
CA PRO A 244 -11.75 3.40 -14.92
C PRO A 244 -12.28 3.75 -13.54
N THR A 245 -13.05 4.82 -13.45
CA THR A 245 -13.74 5.26 -12.24
C THR A 245 -15.21 5.52 -12.54
N VAL A 246 -16.07 5.44 -11.50
CA VAL A 246 -17.52 5.67 -11.65
C VAL A 246 -17.82 7.12 -12.06
N VAL A 247 -17.02 8.06 -11.54
CA VAL A 247 -17.18 9.50 -11.83
C VAL A 247 -15.92 10.01 -12.49
N GLY A 248 -16.08 10.74 -13.59
CA GLY A 248 -14.97 11.34 -14.32
C GLY A 248 -14.32 12.52 -13.58
N GLN A 249 -13.28 13.08 -14.18
CA GLN A 249 -12.56 14.23 -13.67
C GLN A 249 -13.48 15.47 -13.51
N HIS A 250 -13.29 16.22 -12.43
CA HIS A 250 -13.88 17.54 -12.27
C HIS A 250 -12.92 18.61 -12.85
N ILE A 251 -13.01 18.83 -14.17
CA ILE A 251 -12.04 19.64 -14.93
C ILE A 251 -11.89 21.07 -14.34
N ALA A 252 -12.98 21.72 -13.98
CA ALA A 252 -12.92 23.09 -13.46
C ALA A 252 -12.15 23.20 -12.14
N LEU A 253 -12.29 22.23 -11.24
CA LEU A 253 -11.52 22.19 -9.98
C LEU A 253 -10.03 21.97 -10.22
N ASP A 254 -9.68 21.04 -11.10
CA ASP A 254 -8.27 20.77 -11.38
C ASP A 254 -7.63 21.96 -12.13
N THR A 255 -8.34 22.57 -13.08
CA THR A 255 -7.89 23.78 -13.80
C THR A 255 -7.70 24.97 -12.85
N SER A 256 -8.61 25.19 -11.89
CA SER A 256 -8.45 26.27 -10.89
C SER A 256 -7.22 26.11 -10.00
N ARG A 257 -6.69 24.87 -9.88
CA ARG A 257 -5.45 24.55 -9.17
C ARG A 257 -4.22 24.57 -10.08
N GLY A 258 -4.37 24.97 -11.34
CA GLY A 258 -3.33 24.94 -12.36
C GLY A 258 -2.94 23.53 -12.84
N LEU A 259 -3.75 22.52 -12.55
CA LEU A 259 -3.49 21.13 -12.93
C LEU A 259 -4.11 20.84 -14.31
N VAL A 260 -3.40 21.24 -15.34
CA VAL A 260 -3.75 20.99 -16.74
C VAL A 260 -2.64 20.18 -17.42
N PRO A 261 -2.95 19.27 -18.37
CA PRO A 261 -1.92 18.53 -19.10
C PRO A 261 -0.84 19.46 -19.68
N GLY A 262 0.42 19.05 -19.58
CA GLY A 262 1.58 19.81 -20.03
C GLY A 262 2.24 20.69 -18.97
N VAL A 263 1.62 20.94 -17.81
CA VAL A 263 2.26 21.69 -16.73
C VAL A 263 3.22 20.84 -15.92
N SER A 264 4.27 21.47 -15.39
CA SER A 264 5.16 20.82 -14.42
C SER A 264 4.48 20.70 -13.07
N VAL A 265 4.55 19.52 -12.45
CA VAL A 265 3.93 19.22 -11.16
C VAL A 265 4.92 18.55 -10.21
N SER A 266 4.63 18.68 -8.92
CA SER A 266 5.27 18.00 -7.81
C SER A 266 4.25 17.07 -7.17
N ILE A 267 4.64 15.81 -6.94
CA ILE A 267 3.80 14.79 -6.27
C ILE A 267 4.52 14.24 -5.06
N VAL A 268 3.86 14.29 -3.91
CA VAL A 268 4.35 13.75 -2.63
C VAL A 268 3.25 12.98 -1.91
N PRO A 269 3.59 11.97 -1.07
CA PRO A 269 2.63 11.40 -0.12
C PRO A 269 2.13 12.46 0.87
N ASP A 270 0.91 12.31 1.38
CA ASP A 270 0.34 13.23 2.38
C ASP A 270 0.77 12.91 3.82
N ASP A 271 1.44 11.76 4.02
CA ASP A 271 1.88 11.23 5.32
C ASP A 271 3.40 11.40 5.55
N THR A 272 4.21 10.49 5.04
CA THR A 272 5.67 10.43 5.25
C THR A 272 6.42 10.43 3.92
N GLY A 273 7.64 11.01 3.91
CA GLY A 273 8.45 11.12 2.68
C GLY A 273 8.10 12.35 1.83
N ARG A 274 7.55 13.39 2.46
CA ARG A 274 7.16 14.65 1.78
C ARG A 274 8.34 15.45 1.23
N ASP A 275 9.53 15.23 1.78
CA ASP A 275 10.74 15.97 1.40
C ASP A 275 11.38 15.47 0.10
N ASN A 276 10.85 14.39 -0.48
CA ASN A 276 11.36 13.80 -1.71
C ASN A 276 10.25 13.76 -2.78
N PRO A 277 9.90 14.91 -3.38
CA PRO A 277 8.87 14.97 -4.41
C PRO A 277 9.32 14.25 -5.68
N THR A 278 8.40 13.55 -6.33
CA THR A 278 8.57 13.17 -7.73
C THR A 278 8.09 14.33 -8.59
N MET A 279 9.01 14.91 -9.37
CA MET A 279 8.75 16.00 -10.29
C MET A 279 8.45 15.43 -11.67
N GLY A 280 7.57 16.08 -12.42
CA GLY A 280 7.28 15.67 -13.78
C GLY A 280 6.28 16.56 -14.49
N THR A 281 6.15 16.32 -15.79
CA THR A 281 5.11 16.95 -16.60
C THR A 281 3.81 16.18 -16.47
N LEU A 282 2.72 16.87 -16.14
CA LEU A 282 1.39 16.29 -16.05
C LEU A 282 0.93 15.81 -17.43
N VAL A 283 0.71 14.50 -17.55
CA VAL A 283 0.20 13.88 -18.77
C VAL A 283 -1.33 13.85 -18.75
N LYS A 284 -1.88 13.33 -17.64
CA LYS A 284 -3.33 13.20 -17.48
C LYS A 284 -3.70 13.21 -16.00
N ILE A 285 -4.91 13.66 -15.70
CA ILE A 285 -5.48 13.62 -14.36
C ILE A 285 -6.93 13.17 -14.42
N GLY A 286 -7.29 12.26 -13.53
CA GLY A 286 -8.66 11.77 -13.32
C GLY A 286 -9.18 12.15 -11.94
N SER A 287 -10.34 11.62 -11.57
CA SER A 287 -10.89 11.77 -10.22
C SER A 287 -10.04 11.10 -9.15
N GLU A 288 -9.43 9.96 -9.45
CA GLU A 288 -8.70 9.13 -8.49
C GLU A 288 -7.21 8.97 -8.81
N GLU A 289 -6.76 9.38 -9.99
CA GLU A 289 -5.42 9.09 -10.51
C GLU A 289 -4.79 10.32 -11.16
N VAL A 290 -3.46 10.41 -11.06
CA VAL A 290 -2.61 11.41 -11.74
C VAL A 290 -1.48 10.69 -12.47
N VAL A 291 -1.26 11.03 -13.72
CA VAL A 291 -0.21 10.45 -14.56
C VAL A 291 0.78 11.54 -14.96
N ILE A 292 2.06 11.29 -14.74
CA ILE A 292 3.14 12.20 -15.12
C ILE A 292 4.18 11.51 -15.98
N LYS A 293 4.89 12.29 -16.77
CA LYS A 293 6.20 11.94 -17.31
C LYS A 293 7.24 12.53 -16.37
N PRO A 294 8.13 11.72 -15.76
CA PRO A 294 9.10 12.25 -14.78
C PRO A 294 10.11 13.18 -15.46
N ASP A 295 10.52 14.24 -14.74
CA ASP A 295 11.53 15.21 -15.24
C ASP A 295 12.92 14.56 -15.19
N GLU A 296 13.22 13.80 -14.14
CA GLU A 296 14.43 12.97 -14.07
C GLU A 296 14.16 11.67 -14.82
N MET A 297 14.62 11.59 -16.06
CA MET A 297 14.51 10.36 -16.85
C MET A 297 15.43 9.28 -16.27
N GLY A 298 14.85 8.11 -15.95
CA GLY A 298 15.59 6.91 -15.65
C GLY A 298 16.12 6.22 -16.92
N GLU A 299 16.59 4.98 -16.78
CA GLU A 299 17.02 4.14 -17.89
C GLU A 299 15.87 3.81 -18.89
N LEU A 300 14.63 3.90 -18.43
CA LEU A 300 13.43 3.61 -19.21
C LEU A 300 12.57 4.87 -19.38
N ASP A 301 12.09 5.10 -20.58
CA ASP A 301 11.06 6.12 -20.86
C ASP A 301 9.71 5.59 -20.44
N VAL A 302 9.22 6.05 -19.29
CA VAL A 302 8.00 5.57 -18.62
C VAL A 302 7.04 6.71 -18.30
N ARG A 303 5.78 6.36 -18.00
CA ARG A 303 4.85 7.22 -17.30
C ARG A 303 4.63 6.68 -15.90
N ILE A 304 4.44 7.59 -14.93
CA ILE A 304 4.26 7.23 -13.53
C ILE A 304 2.85 7.63 -13.11
N HIS A 305 2.15 6.68 -12.53
CA HIS A 305 0.78 6.77 -12.08
C HIS A 305 0.74 6.84 -10.55
N PHE A 306 0.13 7.88 -10.03
CA PHE A 306 -0.08 8.06 -8.59
C PHE A 306 -1.57 8.12 -8.27
N PRO A 307 -2.02 7.53 -7.16
CA PRO A 307 -3.38 7.78 -6.69
C PRO A 307 -3.50 9.22 -6.21
N ARG A 308 -4.70 9.79 -6.28
CA ARG A 308 -5.00 11.05 -5.59
C ARG A 308 -5.27 10.84 -4.10
N LEU A 309 -5.69 9.64 -3.73
CA LEU A 309 -5.85 9.25 -2.34
C LEU A 309 -4.48 9.12 -1.67
N GLY A 310 -4.25 9.88 -0.59
CA GLY A 310 -2.99 9.83 0.16
C GLY A 310 -1.82 10.56 -0.52
N PHE A 311 -2.08 11.36 -1.58
CA PHE A 311 -1.05 12.13 -2.28
C PHE A 311 -1.46 13.57 -2.52
N VAL A 312 -0.48 14.46 -2.47
CA VAL A 312 -0.61 15.88 -2.77
C VAL A 312 0.04 16.16 -4.12
N VAL A 313 -0.75 16.70 -5.04
CA VAL A 313 -0.29 17.15 -6.37
C VAL A 313 -0.35 18.66 -6.43
N LYS A 314 0.77 19.30 -6.82
CA LYS A 314 0.89 20.77 -6.94
C LYS A 314 1.51 21.14 -8.28
N ALA A 315 0.97 22.13 -8.98
CA ALA A 315 1.63 22.76 -10.10
C ALA A 315 2.85 23.58 -9.60
N THR A 316 3.99 23.47 -10.28
CA THR A 316 5.27 24.08 -9.85
C THR A 316 5.61 25.37 -10.58
N GLY A 317 4.84 25.79 -11.58
CA GLY A 317 5.07 26.99 -12.39
C GLY A 317 4.09 28.14 -12.15
N GLY A 318 3.20 28.06 -11.17
CA GLY A 318 2.23 29.11 -10.86
C GLY A 318 2.72 30.04 -9.78
N SER A 319 2.71 31.35 -10.05
CA SER A 319 2.86 32.43 -9.07
C SER A 319 2.05 32.11 -7.79
N LYS A 320 2.64 32.35 -6.63
CA LYS A 320 1.92 32.29 -5.34
C LYS A 320 0.65 33.15 -5.47
N LEU A 321 -0.53 32.52 -5.46
CA LEU A 321 -1.77 33.19 -5.12
C LEU A 321 -1.84 33.39 -3.61
#